data_761e584e349ac6c0880b5a95e090a6ec
#
_entry.id   761e584e349ac6c0880b5a95e090a6ec
#
_cell.length_a   1.000
_cell.length_b   1.000
_cell.length_c   1.000
_cell.angle_alpha   90.00
_cell.angle_beta   90.00
_cell.angle_gamma   90.00
#
_symmetry.space_group_name_H-M   'P 1'
#
loop_
_entity.id
_entity.type
_entity.pdbx_description
1 polymer ?
#
loop_
_entity_poly.entity_id
_entity_poly.type
_entity_poly.pdbx_seq_one_letter_code
_entity_poly.pdbx_strand_id
1 'polypeptide(L)'
;MALKVTSTNRVPAFLAMAVMNATRELEAAGVDVIHLEVGQPSTPPPVAVNAALTTALGEVATHGYSLAFGEMTLRRRIAGHYADYYGAAADPAKITITPGSSLGFALAFLAAFDHGDRIAVTTPGYPAYRNL
;
A
#
# COMPACT_ATOMS: atom_id res chain seq x y z
N MET A 1 15.80 19.28 -26.34
CA MET A 1 15.94 19.83 -24.97
C MET A 1 15.84 18.66 -24.00
N ALA A 2 16.89 18.34 -23.25
CA ALA A 2 16.87 17.25 -22.29
C ALA A 2 16.07 17.68 -21.03
N LEU A 3 15.20 16.79 -20.54
CA LEU A 3 14.46 17.04 -19.29
C LEU A 3 15.45 17.06 -18.10
N LYS A 4 15.24 17.99 -17.17
CA LYS A 4 16.00 18.04 -15.93
C LYS A 4 15.62 16.84 -15.06
N VAL A 5 16.57 16.03 -14.67
CA VAL A 5 16.40 14.93 -13.72
C VAL A 5 16.80 15.40 -12.33
N THR A 6 15.97 15.16 -11.33
CA THR A 6 16.24 15.55 -9.94
C THR A 6 17.26 14.62 -9.29
N SER A 7 17.91 15.06 -8.21
CA SER A 7 18.81 14.22 -7.41
C SER A 7 18.11 13.02 -6.74
N THR A 8 16.81 13.12 -6.52
CA THR A 8 15.97 12.03 -5.98
C THR A 8 15.83 10.84 -6.92
N ASN A 9 16.15 11.01 -8.23
CA ASN A 9 16.15 9.89 -9.18
C ASN A 9 17.31 8.89 -8.97
N ARG A 10 18.09 9.03 -7.90
CA ARG A 10 19.15 8.09 -7.52
C ARG A 10 18.70 7.01 -6.55
N VAL A 11 17.40 6.92 -6.26
CA VAL A 11 16.86 5.86 -5.41
C VAL A 11 17.10 4.50 -6.09
N PRO A 12 17.74 3.53 -5.42
CA PRO A 12 17.96 2.21 -5.99
C PRO A 12 16.64 1.53 -6.32
N ALA A 13 16.64 0.66 -7.33
CA ALA A 13 15.46 -0.14 -7.65
C ALA A 13 15.02 -0.96 -6.44
N PHE A 14 13.71 -1.09 -6.25
CA PHE A 14 13.16 -1.97 -5.23
C PHE A 14 13.40 -3.43 -5.64
N LEU A 15 14.37 -4.07 -4.98
CA LEU A 15 14.92 -5.35 -5.40
C LEU A 15 13.86 -6.46 -5.54
N ALA A 16 12.88 -6.53 -4.64
CA ALA A 16 11.81 -7.51 -4.70
C ALA A 16 11.01 -7.41 -6.02
N MET A 17 10.74 -6.18 -6.50
CA MET A 17 10.04 -5.98 -7.77
C MET A 17 10.93 -6.34 -8.98
N ALA A 18 12.24 -6.10 -8.89
CA ALA A 18 13.18 -6.50 -9.94
C ALA A 18 13.26 -8.04 -10.06
N VAL A 19 13.31 -8.73 -8.93
CA VAL A 19 13.28 -10.21 -8.89
C VAL A 19 11.96 -10.73 -9.45
N MET A 20 10.81 -10.16 -9.05
CA MET A 20 9.50 -10.55 -9.57
C MET A 20 9.38 -10.35 -11.09
N ASN A 21 10.00 -9.32 -11.67
CA ASN A 21 10.03 -9.14 -13.11
C ASN A 21 10.87 -10.22 -13.79
N ALA A 22 12.05 -10.54 -13.25
CA ALA A 22 12.91 -11.60 -13.79
C ALA A 22 12.23 -12.99 -13.71
N THR A 23 11.49 -13.30 -12.63
CA THR A 23 10.73 -14.56 -12.54
C THR A 23 9.65 -14.65 -13.61
N ARG A 24 8.92 -13.57 -13.88
CA ARG A 24 7.91 -13.54 -14.95
C ARG A 24 8.50 -13.76 -16.33
N GLU A 25 9.70 -13.25 -16.60
CA GLU A 25 10.40 -13.51 -17.87
C GLU A 25 10.78 -14.99 -18.00
N LEU A 26 11.21 -15.65 -16.93
CA LEU A 26 11.51 -17.07 -16.92
C LEU A 26 10.25 -17.93 -17.13
N GLU A 27 9.14 -17.60 -16.46
CA GLU A 27 7.85 -18.26 -16.65
C GLU A 27 7.33 -18.12 -18.08
N ALA A 28 7.47 -16.92 -18.66
CA ALA A 28 7.11 -16.69 -20.07
C ALA A 28 7.96 -17.50 -21.04
N ALA A 29 9.20 -17.86 -20.65
CA ALA A 29 10.07 -18.78 -21.38
C ALA A 29 9.78 -20.27 -21.09
N GLY A 30 8.76 -20.59 -20.30
CA GLY A 30 8.34 -21.96 -19.97
C GLY A 30 9.11 -22.60 -18.81
N VAL A 31 9.86 -21.83 -18.04
CA VAL A 31 10.56 -22.32 -16.84
C VAL A 31 9.57 -22.39 -15.68
N ASP A 32 9.53 -23.51 -14.97
CA ASP A 32 8.77 -23.64 -13.72
C ASP A 32 9.53 -22.93 -12.59
N VAL A 33 8.91 -21.89 -12.01
CA VAL A 33 9.54 -21.02 -11.02
C VAL A 33 8.81 -21.11 -9.67
N ILE A 34 9.55 -21.33 -8.60
CA ILE A 34 9.02 -21.27 -7.24
C ILE A 34 9.20 -19.84 -6.72
N HIS A 35 8.09 -19.15 -6.46
CA HIS A 35 8.07 -17.76 -6.01
C HIS A 35 8.27 -17.67 -4.49
N LEU A 36 9.33 -17.02 -4.06
CA LEU A 36 9.64 -16.70 -2.66
C LEU A 36 10.00 -15.22 -2.45
N GLU A 37 9.96 -14.42 -3.52
CA GLU A 37 10.40 -13.03 -3.53
C GLU A 37 9.38 -12.06 -2.93
N VAL A 38 8.09 -12.41 -2.97
CA VAL A 38 6.99 -11.58 -2.44
C VAL A 38 6.05 -12.42 -1.60
N GLY A 39 5.78 -11.97 -0.38
CA GLY A 39 4.77 -12.59 0.50
C GLY A 39 3.36 -12.19 0.05
N GLN A 40 2.80 -12.92 -0.89
CA GLN A 40 1.43 -12.71 -1.37
C GLN A 40 0.51 -13.83 -0.88
N PRO A 41 -0.67 -13.50 -0.28
CA PRO A 41 -1.67 -14.50 0.06
C PRO A 41 -2.15 -15.24 -1.19
N SER A 42 -2.19 -16.57 -1.14
CA SER A 42 -2.73 -17.41 -2.21
C SER A 42 -4.25 -17.63 -2.10
N THR A 43 -4.82 -17.33 -0.93
CA THR A 43 -6.25 -17.50 -0.66
C THR A 43 -7.05 -16.35 -1.29
N PRO A 44 -8.12 -16.64 -2.06
CA PRO A 44 -8.97 -15.60 -2.59
C PRO A 44 -9.71 -14.85 -1.47
N PRO A 45 -10.20 -13.62 -1.74
CA PRO A 45 -11.06 -12.90 -0.79
C PRO A 45 -12.32 -13.72 -0.45
N PRO A 46 -12.91 -13.53 0.74
CA PRO A 46 -14.19 -14.17 1.07
C PRO A 46 -15.27 -13.89 0.01
N VAL A 47 -16.11 -14.88 -0.27
CA VAL A 47 -17.17 -14.78 -1.30
C VAL A 47 -18.09 -13.56 -1.06
N ALA A 48 -18.38 -13.25 0.20
CA ALA A 48 -19.19 -12.10 0.56
C ALA A 48 -18.55 -10.76 0.16
N VAL A 49 -17.21 -10.66 0.18
CA VAL A 49 -16.48 -9.46 -0.26
C VAL A 49 -16.61 -9.28 -1.77
N ASN A 50 -16.44 -10.36 -2.55
CA ASN A 50 -16.60 -10.31 -3.99
C ASN A 50 -18.04 -9.94 -4.40
N ALA A 51 -19.04 -10.50 -3.72
CA ALA A 51 -20.45 -10.19 -3.97
C ALA A 51 -20.76 -8.71 -3.67
N ALA A 52 -20.31 -8.21 -2.53
CA ALA A 52 -20.48 -6.81 -2.15
C ALA A 52 -19.80 -5.85 -3.13
N LEU A 53 -18.57 -6.17 -3.57
CA LEU A 53 -17.85 -5.38 -4.56
C LEU A 53 -18.59 -5.34 -5.91
N THR A 54 -19.07 -6.49 -6.39
CA THR A 54 -19.83 -6.58 -7.65
C THR A 54 -21.11 -5.72 -7.57
N THR A 55 -21.82 -5.75 -6.46
CA THR A 55 -23.00 -4.92 -6.25
C THR A 55 -22.64 -3.44 -6.26
N ALA A 56 -21.61 -3.04 -5.48
CA ALA A 56 -21.19 -1.66 -5.39
C ALA A 56 -20.72 -1.07 -6.73
N LEU A 57 -20.03 -1.85 -7.56
CA LEU A 57 -19.61 -1.43 -8.91
C LEU A 57 -20.80 -1.14 -9.85
N GLY A 58 -21.98 -1.69 -9.58
CA GLY A 58 -23.21 -1.35 -10.30
C GLY A 58 -23.87 -0.04 -9.87
N GLU A 59 -23.43 0.56 -8.77
CA GLU A 59 -24.01 1.78 -8.22
C GLU A 59 -23.27 3.03 -8.68
N VAL A 60 -23.96 3.98 -9.29
CA VAL A 60 -23.37 5.24 -9.79
C VAL A 60 -22.65 6.02 -8.69
N ALA A 61 -23.15 5.97 -7.47
CA ALA A 61 -22.57 6.68 -6.32
C ALA A 61 -21.14 6.23 -5.97
N THR A 62 -20.74 5.00 -6.36
CA THR A 62 -19.39 4.48 -6.09
C THR A 62 -18.33 4.94 -7.08
N HIS A 63 -18.73 5.56 -8.18
CA HIS A 63 -17.83 6.04 -9.25
C HIS A 63 -17.39 7.50 -9.08
N GLY A 64 -17.83 8.18 -8.03
CA GLY A 64 -17.50 9.56 -7.73
C GLY A 64 -16.13 9.75 -7.06
N TYR A 65 -15.76 11.02 -6.85
CA TYR A 65 -14.61 11.36 -6.03
C TYR A 65 -14.88 11.05 -4.56
N SER A 66 -13.89 10.50 -3.87
CA SER A 66 -13.92 10.36 -2.41
C SER A 66 -13.34 11.60 -1.72
N LEU A 67 -13.60 11.72 -0.42
CA LEU A 67 -12.95 12.75 0.41
C LEU A 67 -11.44 12.52 0.50
N ALA A 68 -10.67 13.59 0.71
CA ALA A 68 -9.20 13.54 0.77
C ALA A 68 -8.66 12.52 1.78
N PHE A 69 -9.34 12.34 2.91
CA PHE A 69 -8.97 11.35 3.93
C PHE A 69 -9.69 10.00 3.77
N GLY A 70 -10.46 9.82 2.71
CA GLY A 70 -11.31 8.64 2.47
C GLY A 70 -12.69 8.74 3.11
N GLU A 71 -13.57 7.81 2.74
CA GLU A 71 -14.97 7.81 3.15
C GLU A 71 -15.15 7.63 4.66
N MET A 72 -15.96 8.50 5.27
CA MET A 72 -16.19 8.51 6.71
C MET A 72 -16.82 7.21 7.23
N THR A 73 -17.65 6.56 6.44
CA THR A 73 -18.24 5.26 6.74
C THR A 73 -17.17 4.18 6.93
N LEU A 74 -16.18 4.12 6.04
CA LEU A 74 -15.05 3.19 6.16
C LEU A 74 -14.17 3.54 7.37
N ARG A 75 -13.89 4.82 7.59
CA ARG A 75 -13.07 5.30 8.71
C ARG A 75 -13.72 4.96 10.05
N ARG A 76 -15.05 5.12 10.19
CA ARG A 76 -15.82 4.69 11.38
C ARG A 76 -15.78 3.18 11.56
N ARG A 77 -15.89 2.41 10.45
CA ARG A 77 -15.83 0.94 10.53
C ARG A 77 -14.46 0.45 10.99
N ILE A 78 -13.39 1.10 10.54
CA ILE A 78 -12.02 0.82 10.99
C ILE A 78 -11.87 1.16 12.48
N ALA A 79 -12.34 2.33 12.93
CA ALA A 79 -12.32 2.71 14.34
C ALA A 79 -13.08 1.70 15.22
N GLY A 80 -14.27 1.23 14.76
CA GLY A 80 -15.01 0.16 15.42
C GLY A 80 -14.23 -1.15 15.49
N HIS A 81 -13.56 -1.55 14.41
CA HIS A 81 -12.71 -2.75 14.42
C HIS A 81 -11.58 -2.66 15.46
N TYR A 82 -10.94 -1.49 15.59
CA TYR A 82 -9.93 -1.28 16.63
C TYR A 82 -10.50 -1.42 18.04
N ALA A 83 -11.69 -0.89 18.29
CA ALA A 83 -12.37 -1.04 19.57
C ALA A 83 -12.75 -2.50 19.86
N ASP A 84 -13.39 -3.17 18.89
CA ASP A 84 -13.93 -4.52 19.03
C ASP A 84 -12.83 -5.59 19.18
N TYR A 85 -11.76 -5.46 18.39
CA TYR A 85 -10.74 -6.50 18.29
C TYR A 85 -9.52 -6.25 19.18
N TYR A 86 -9.11 -4.98 19.34
CA TYR A 86 -7.91 -4.61 20.10
C TYR A 86 -8.24 -3.92 21.43
N GLY A 87 -9.51 -3.59 21.71
CA GLY A 87 -9.89 -2.79 22.87
C GLY A 87 -9.35 -1.35 22.84
N ALA A 88 -8.95 -0.87 21.67
CA ALA A 88 -8.32 0.43 21.49
C ALA A 88 -9.27 1.44 20.86
N ALA A 89 -9.47 2.59 21.53
CA ALA A 89 -10.25 3.68 20.98
C ALA A 89 -9.46 4.39 19.87
N ALA A 90 -10.03 4.46 18.68
CA ALA A 90 -9.50 5.22 17.55
C ALA A 90 -10.49 6.29 17.12
N ASP A 91 -10.01 7.53 16.94
CA ASP A 91 -10.85 8.61 16.43
C ASP A 91 -10.94 8.49 14.88
N PRO A 92 -12.13 8.30 14.31
CA PRO A 92 -12.32 8.23 12.86
C PRO A 92 -11.77 9.47 12.13
N ALA A 93 -11.75 10.64 12.78
CA ALA A 93 -11.20 11.87 12.20
C ALA A 93 -9.68 11.78 11.94
N LYS A 94 -8.98 10.92 12.67
CA LYS A 94 -7.53 10.71 12.58
C LYS A 94 -7.12 9.52 11.70
N ILE A 95 -8.09 8.86 11.05
CA ILE A 95 -7.83 7.75 10.13
C ILE A 95 -7.80 8.29 8.71
N THR A 96 -6.77 7.95 7.98
CA THR A 96 -6.62 8.30 6.55
C THR A 96 -6.57 7.01 5.72
N ILE A 97 -7.37 6.95 4.67
CA ILE A 97 -7.37 5.83 3.72
C ILE A 97 -6.41 6.16 2.57
N THR A 98 -5.51 5.25 2.27
CA THR A 98 -4.52 5.41 1.21
C THR A 98 -4.53 4.22 0.26
N PRO A 99 -4.22 4.39 -1.03
CA PRO A 99 -3.99 3.27 -1.95
C PRO A 99 -2.68 2.55 -1.61
N GLY A 100 -2.77 1.65 -0.63
CA GLY A 100 -1.63 0.90 -0.10
C GLY A 100 -0.87 1.63 1.00
N SER A 101 -0.12 0.83 1.79
CA SER A 101 0.69 1.31 2.92
C SER A 101 1.86 2.21 2.49
N SER A 102 2.40 2.01 1.29
CA SER A 102 3.52 2.82 0.78
C SER A 102 3.16 4.30 0.68
N LEU A 103 1.98 4.65 0.17
CA LEU A 103 1.54 6.04 0.18
C LEU A 103 1.29 6.54 1.60
N GLY A 104 0.78 5.69 2.50
CA GLY A 104 0.62 6.02 3.92
C GLY A 104 1.96 6.41 4.56
N PHE A 105 3.02 5.64 4.32
CA PHE A 105 4.36 5.96 4.80
C PHE A 105 4.94 7.22 4.16
N ALA A 106 4.79 7.39 2.84
CA ALA A 106 5.25 8.59 2.15
C ALA A 106 4.60 9.85 2.73
N LEU A 107 3.29 9.83 2.95
CA LEU A 107 2.58 10.96 3.57
C LEU A 107 3.03 11.20 5.02
N ALA A 108 3.22 10.14 5.80
CA ALA A 108 3.71 10.27 7.18
C ALA A 108 5.12 10.86 7.24
N PHE A 109 6.02 10.43 6.35
CA PHE A 109 7.38 10.95 6.29
C PHE A 109 7.41 12.41 5.84
N LEU A 110 6.64 12.77 4.82
CA LEU A 110 6.52 14.16 4.36
C LEU A 110 5.91 15.09 5.41
N ALA A 111 5.05 14.57 6.28
CA ALA A 111 4.42 15.35 7.34
C ALA A 111 5.28 15.49 8.60
N ALA A 112 6.18 14.52 8.87
CA ALA A 112 6.90 14.44 10.13
C ALA A 112 8.39 14.79 10.03
N PHE A 113 8.99 14.80 8.84
CA PHE A 113 10.43 14.94 8.66
C PHE A 113 10.80 15.97 7.59
N ASP A 114 11.82 16.74 7.87
CA ASP A 114 12.46 17.66 6.94
C ASP A 114 13.71 17.03 6.28
N HIS A 115 14.21 17.69 5.23
CA HIS A 115 15.45 17.27 4.58
C HIS A 115 16.63 17.29 5.56
N GLY A 116 17.28 16.14 5.75
CA GLY A 116 18.41 15.96 6.66
C GLY A 116 18.04 15.30 7.98
N ASP A 117 16.76 15.09 8.27
CA ASP A 117 16.32 14.33 9.43
C ASP A 117 16.68 12.84 9.30
N ARG A 118 16.72 12.17 10.44
CA ARG A 118 17.10 10.74 10.51
C ARG A 118 15.93 9.90 11.00
N ILE A 119 15.64 8.84 10.25
CA ILE A 119 14.63 7.84 10.60
C ILE A 119 15.32 6.54 10.95
N ALA A 120 15.00 5.95 12.10
CA ALA A 120 15.45 4.62 12.47
C ALA A 120 14.49 3.57 11.90
N VAL A 121 15.05 2.58 11.19
CA VAL A 121 14.31 1.42 10.67
C VAL A 121 14.96 0.14 11.15
N THR A 122 14.17 -0.94 11.30
CA THR A 122 14.68 -2.24 11.71
C THR A 122 15.49 -2.91 10.59
N THR A 123 16.50 -3.68 11.00
CA THR A 123 17.25 -4.56 10.10
C THR A 123 17.36 -5.95 10.77
N PRO A 124 16.79 -7.02 10.19
CA PRO A 124 15.98 -7.01 8.95
C PRO A 124 14.65 -6.28 9.11
N GLY A 125 14.10 -5.74 8.02
CA GLY A 125 12.84 -5.01 8.00
C GLY A 125 12.27 -4.90 6.58
N TYR A 126 11.10 -4.27 6.45
CA TYR A 126 10.46 -4.09 5.15
C TYR A 126 11.31 -3.19 4.24
N PRO A 127 11.76 -3.70 3.07
CA PRO A 127 12.76 -2.98 2.26
C PRO A 127 12.28 -1.64 1.73
N ALA A 128 10.96 -1.46 1.52
CA ALA A 128 10.39 -0.24 0.95
C ALA A 128 10.65 1.01 1.80
N TYR A 129 10.83 0.89 3.13
CA TYR A 129 11.11 2.05 3.99
C TYR A 129 12.37 2.83 3.59
N ARG A 130 13.32 2.17 2.92
CA ARG A 130 14.55 2.82 2.43
C ARG A 130 14.36 3.49 1.08
N ASN A 131 13.26 3.18 0.38
CA ASN A 131 12.95 3.68 -0.95
C ASN A 131 11.90 4.82 -0.92
N LEU A 132 11.25 5.03 0.22
CA LEU A 132 10.28 6.08 0.49
C LEU A 132 10.95 7.31 1.11
#